data_2a46f037c0308a6d18283620b1ffea63
#
_entry.id   2a46f037c0308a6d18283620b1ffea63
#
_cell.length_a   1.000
_cell.length_b   1.000
_cell.length_c   1.000
_cell.angle_alpha   90.00
_cell.angle_beta   90.00
_cell.angle_gamma   90.00
#
_symmetry.space_group_name_H-M   'P 1'
#
loop_
_entity.id
_entity.type
_entity.pdbx_description
1 polymer ?
#
loop_
_entity_poly.entity_id
_entity_poly.type
_entity_poly.pdbx_seq_one_letter_code
_entity_poly.pdbx_strand_id
1 'polypeptide(L)'
;MLQYLVRHGESVSNLEGRVQGQEDIELSDFGRAQARQMADWSRRLSASPSAAPLTIGEVWSSPLRRARETAAEIAAALGLPVMVEEGLCELHAGIFQGHLWADLETAFPDEVAQWRSGDMHYVIPGGESRAQLAARGRATLEKLAGRDTSGMIVVAHGGVLTAALGSMLGREHPLLAAAAERPFTKLPALANCSVTQLEWPGPRLVSFNETGHLG
;
A
#
# COMPACT_ATOMS: atom_id res chain seq x y z
N MET A 1 15.40 -7.65 -9.72
CA MET A 1 13.98 -8.02 -9.77
C MET A 1 13.12 -6.78 -9.57
N LEU A 2 11.88 -6.76 -10.10
CA LEU A 2 10.93 -5.65 -9.94
C LEU A 2 9.79 -6.03 -8.98
N GLN A 3 9.50 -5.15 -8.02
CA GLN A 3 8.28 -5.20 -7.22
C GLN A 3 7.33 -4.10 -7.70
N TYR A 4 6.11 -4.48 -8.08
CA TYR A 4 5.01 -3.56 -8.38
C TYR A 4 4.14 -3.47 -7.12
N LEU A 5 4.33 -2.39 -6.37
CA LEU A 5 3.60 -2.13 -5.14
C LEU A 5 2.27 -1.46 -5.50
N VAL A 6 1.18 -2.09 -5.15
CA VAL A 6 -0.18 -1.66 -5.48
C VAL A 6 -0.94 -1.33 -4.21
N ARG A 7 -1.49 -0.12 -4.09
CA ARG A 7 -2.49 0.15 -3.06
C ARG A 7 -3.81 -0.49 -3.47
N HIS A 8 -4.50 -1.17 -2.56
CA HIS A 8 -5.83 -1.73 -2.79
C HIS A 8 -6.81 -0.74 -3.42
N GLY A 9 -7.85 -1.22 -4.11
CA GLY A 9 -8.95 -0.42 -4.64
C GLY A 9 -9.72 0.32 -3.55
N GLU A 10 -10.56 1.27 -3.92
CA GLU A 10 -11.39 1.99 -2.95
C GLU A 10 -12.20 1.02 -2.08
N SER A 11 -12.12 1.18 -0.76
CA SER A 11 -12.93 0.43 0.19
C SER A 11 -14.17 1.24 0.62
N VAL A 12 -15.15 0.57 1.22
CA VAL A 12 -16.32 1.24 1.80
C VAL A 12 -15.90 2.33 2.79
N SER A 13 -14.91 2.07 3.67
CA SER A 13 -14.42 3.10 4.60
C SER A 13 -13.65 4.24 3.91
N ASN A 14 -13.02 4.01 2.73
CA ASN A 14 -12.46 5.13 1.94
C ASN A 14 -13.57 6.05 1.45
N LEU A 15 -14.65 5.48 0.91
CA LEU A 15 -15.82 6.21 0.44
C LEU A 15 -16.48 7.01 1.57
N GLU A 16 -16.58 6.41 2.77
CA GLU A 16 -17.19 7.04 3.95
C GLU A 16 -16.25 8.04 4.67
N GLY A 17 -14.98 8.11 4.32
CA GLY A 17 -14.01 8.97 4.99
C GLY A 17 -13.65 8.49 6.42
N ARG A 18 -13.61 7.17 6.65
CA ARG A 18 -13.26 6.56 7.93
C ARG A 18 -11.81 6.09 7.99
N VAL A 19 -11.26 6.08 9.20
CA VAL A 19 -9.99 5.42 9.52
C VAL A 19 -10.20 3.92 9.53
N GLN A 20 -9.57 3.23 8.61
CA GLN A 20 -9.72 1.76 8.50
C GLN A 20 -8.78 1.01 9.43
N GLY A 21 -7.50 1.42 9.44
CA GLY A 21 -6.48 0.64 10.11
C GLY A 21 -6.48 -0.82 9.65
N GLN A 22 -6.56 -1.75 10.59
CA GLN A 22 -6.59 -3.19 10.34
C GLN A 22 -8.02 -3.80 10.37
N GLU A 23 -9.06 -2.97 10.34
CA GLU A 23 -10.42 -3.48 10.16
C GLU A 23 -10.56 -4.18 8.79
N ASP A 24 -11.29 -5.30 8.78
CA ASP A 24 -11.44 -6.17 7.59
C ASP A 24 -12.60 -5.71 6.69
N ILE A 25 -12.44 -4.55 6.09
CA ILE A 25 -13.42 -3.87 5.24
C ILE A 25 -13.27 -4.30 3.78
N GLU A 26 -14.39 -4.47 3.10
CA GLU A 26 -14.47 -4.81 1.68
C GLU A 26 -14.22 -3.62 0.75
N LEU A 27 -14.02 -3.90 -0.54
CA LEU A 27 -14.02 -2.89 -1.59
C LEU A 27 -15.42 -2.28 -1.78
N SER A 28 -15.48 -0.99 -2.16
CA SER A 28 -16.68 -0.38 -2.72
C SER A 28 -16.94 -0.93 -4.13
N ASP A 29 -18.12 -0.63 -4.71
CA ASP A 29 -18.39 -1.00 -6.10
C ASP A 29 -17.41 -0.35 -7.07
N PHE A 30 -17.03 0.90 -6.81
CA PHE A 30 -15.99 1.60 -7.58
C PHE A 30 -14.63 0.92 -7.39
N GLY A 31 -14.26 0.55 -6.16
CA GLY A 31 -13.01 -0.17 -5.89
C GLY A 31 -12.94 -1.53 -6.59
N ARG A 32 -14.06 -2.25 -6.70
CA ARG A 32 -14.14 -3.48 -7.50
C ARG A 32 -13.92 -3.22 -9.00
N ALA A 33 -14.42 -2.09 -9.51
CA ALA A 33 -14.15 -1.69 -10.89
C ALA A 33 -12.66 -1.35 -11.08
N GLN A 34 -12.04 -0.63 -10.14
CA GLN A 34 -10.60 -0.36 -10.15
C GLN A 34 -9.76 -1.66 -10.12
N ALA A 35 -10.16 -2.65 -9.30
CA ALA A 35 -9.47 -3.93 -9.23
C ALA A 35 -9.50 -4.68 -10.58
N ARG A 36 -10.63 -4.64 -11.32
CA ARG A 36 -10.72 -5.19 -12.68
C ARG A 36 -9.81 -4.45 -13.68
N GLN A 37 -9.70 -3.13 -13.58
CA GLN A 37 -8.75 -2.35 -14.39
C GLN A 37 -7.29 -2.74 -14.09
N MET A 38 -6.97 -3.03 -12.82
CA MET A 38 -5.66 -3.59 -12.41
C MET A 38 -5.40 -4.96 -13.05
N ALA A 39 -6.42 -5.82 -13.16
CA ALA A 39 -6.31 -7.09 -13.85
C ALA A 39 -5.94 -6.90 -15.35
N ASP A 40 -6.59 -5.96 -16.03
CA ASP A 40 -6.27 -5.64 -17.42
C ASP A 40 -4.87 -5.03 -17.57
N TRP A 41 -4.48 -4.17 -16.65
CA TRP A 41 -3.12 -3.61 -16.62
C TRP A 41 -2.07 -4.72 -16.46
N SER A 42 -2.28 -5.66 -15.53
CA SER A 42 -1.33 -6.74 -15.25
C SER A 42 -1.14 -7.69 -16.46
N ARG A 43 -2.22 -7.96 -17.24
CA ARG A 43 -2.13 -8.71 -18.49
C ARG A 43 -1.25 -7.96 -19.53
N ARG A 44 -1.49 -6.65 -19.69
CA ARG A 44 -0.69 -5.83 -20.62
C ARG A 44 0.77 -5.76 -20.21
N LEU A 45 1.03 -5.63 -18.90
CA LEU A 45 2.40 -5.64 -18.35
C LEU A 45 3.13 -6.93 -18.71
N SER A 46 2.51 -8.09 -18.50
CA SER A 46 3.09 -9.40 -18.79
C SER A 46 3.22 -9.69 -20.28
N ALA A 47 2.39 -9.09 -21.13
CA ALA A 47 2.44 -9.25 -22.57
C ALA A 47 3.38 -8.25 -23.28
N SER A 48 3.96 -7.31 -22.56
CA SER A 48 4.79 -6.25 -23.15
C SER A 48 6.07 -6.83 -23.78
N PRO A 49 6.36 -6.55 -25.06
CA PRO A 49 7.58 -6.98 -25.74
C PRO A 49 8.78 -6.12 -25.29
N SER A 50 9.25 -6.32 -24.06
CA SER A 50 10.48 -5.70 -23.58
C SER A 50 11.70 -6.50 -24.04
N ALA A 51 12.84 -5.82 -24.21
CA ALA A 51 14.11 -6.46 -24.56
C ALA A 51 14.57 -7.54 -23.55
N ALA A 52 14.05 -7.50 -22.33
CA ALA A 52 14.10 -8.60 -21.37
C ALA A 52 12.66 -8.89 -20.93
N PRO A 53 12.10 -10.08 -21.18
CA PRO A 53 10.74 -10.42 -20.79
C PRO A 53 10.61 -10.38 -19.28
N LEU A 54 9.88 -9.38 -18.78
CA LEU A 54 9.53 -9.29 -17.38
C LEU A 54 8.40 -10.31 -17.11
N THR A 55 8.72 -11.37 -16.42
CA THR A 55 7.72 -12.36 -16.00
C THR A 55 7.27 -12.00 -14.58
N ILE A 56 5.99 -11.68 -14.42
CA ILE A 56 5.37 -11.65 -13.09
C ILE A 56 5.16 -13.08 -12.64
N GLY A 57 5.97 -13.53 -11.69
CA GLY A 57 5.92 -14.90 -11.16
C GLY A 57 5.09 -15.04 -9.90
N GLU A 58 4.85 -13.97 -9.18
CA GLU A 58 4.19 -14.02 -7.88
C GLU A 58 3.25 -12.83 -7.66
N VAL A 59 2.10 -13.09 -6.98
CA VAL A 59 1.18 -12.07 -6.49
C VAL A 59 1.02 -12.22 -4.97
N TRP A 60 1.45 -11.21 -4.25
CA TRP A 60 1.38 -11.13 -2.79
C TRP A 60 0.33 -10.14 -2.33
N SER A 61 -0.31 -10.41 -1.21
CA SER A 61 -1.35 -9.55 -0.63
C SER A 61 -1.23 -9.44 0.88
N SER A 62 -1.59 -8.28 1.40
CA SER A 62 -2.02 -8.14 2.79
C SER A 62 -3.19 -9.10 3.07
N PRO A 63 -3.34 -9.66 4.29
CA PRO A 63 -4.48 -10.49 4.65
C PRO A 63 -5.82 -9.73 4.67
N LEU A 64 -5.81 -8.38 4.74
CA LEU A 64 -7.02 -7.58 4.83
C LEU A 64 -7.87 -7.67 3.55
N ARG A 65 -9.18 -7.81 3.70
CA ARG A 65 -10.14 -8.16 2.65
C ARG A 65 -10.00 -7.28 1.41
N ARG A 66 -9.94 -5.94 1.56
CA ARG A 66 -9.79 -4.99 0.45
C ARG A 66 -8.55 -5.23 -0.41
N ALA A 67 -7.44 -5.64 0.22
CA ALA A 67 -6.21 -5.98 -0.50
C ALA A 67 -6.34 -7.35 -1.19
N ARG A 68 -6.89 -8.34 -0.52
CA ARG A 68 -7.14 -9.67 -1.09
C ARG A 68 -8.10 -9.63 -2.27
N GLU A 69 -9.19 -8.86 -2.18
CA GLU A 69 -10.13 -8.67 -3.29
C GLU A 69 -9.43 -8.05 -4.50
N THR A 70 -8.59 -7.02 -4.29
CA THR A 70 -7.80 -6.42 -5.36
C THR A 70 -6.79 -7.41 -5.96
N ALA A 71 -6.06 -8.14 -5.11
CA ALA A 71 -5.07 -9.11 -5.53
C ALA A 71 -5.69 -10.30 -6.28
N ALA A 72 -6.89 -10.72 -5.91
CA ALA A 72 -7.60 -11.82 -6.55
C ALA A 72 -7.90 -11.54 -8.04
N GLU A 73 -8.34 -10.32 -8.38
CA GLU A 73 -8.56 -9.91 -9.77
C GLU A 73 -7.26 -9.94 -10.59
N ILE A 74 -6.17 -9.43 -10.01
CA ILE A 74 -4.84 -9.43 -10.64
C ILE A 74 -4.34 -10.87 -10.83
N ALA A 75 -4.39 -11.69 -9.79
CA ALA A 75 -3.89 -13.06 -9.80
C ALA A 75 -4.67 -13.94 -10.79
N ALA A 76 -6.00 -13.81 -10.82
CA ALA A 76 -6.84 -14.49 -11.81
C ALA A 76 -6.48 -14.12 -13.26
N ALA A 77 -6.16 -12.85 -13.51
CA ALA A 77 -5.75 -12.37 -14.82
C ALA A 77 -4.40 -12.93 -15.30
N LEU A 78 -3.52 -13.26 -14.35
CA LEU A 78 -2.17 -13.80 -14.60
C LEU A 78 -2.11 -15.33 -14.49
N GLY A 79 -3.18 -15.99 -14.05
CA GLY A 79 -3.19 -17.44 -13.79
C GLY A 79 -2.30 -17.85 -12.60
N LEU A 80 -2.13 -16.96 -11.61
CA LEU A 80 -1.30 -17.15 -10.44
C LEU A 80 -2.13 -17.28 -9.16
N PRO A 81 -1.62 -17.94 -8.10
CA PRO A 81 -2.23 -17.90 -6.79
C PRO A 81 -1.94 -16.57 -6.09
N VAL A 82 -2.83 -16.16 -5.17
CA VAL A 82 -2.57 -15.08 -4.22
C VAL A 82 -1.86 -15.66 -3.00
N MET A 83 -0.66 -15.15 -2.71
CA MET A 83 0.08 -15.44 -1.48
C MET A 83 -0.15 -14.34 -0.45
N VAL A 84 -0.32 -14.71 0.81
CA VAL A 84 -0.65 -13.77 1.89
C VAL A 84 0.57 -13.53 2.78
N GLU A 85 0.80 -12.27 3.15
CA GLU A 85 1.90 -11.85 4.01
C GLU A 85 1.40 -10.84 5.06
N GLU A 86 1.43 -11.23 6.33
CA GLU A 86 0.96 -10.42 7.47
C GLU A 86 1.70 -9.09 7.61
N GLY A 87 2.99 -9.07 7.25
CA GLY A 87 3.79 -7.86 7.28
C GLY A 87 3.33 -6.75 6.34
N LEU A 88 2.39 -7.03 5.43
CA LEU A 88 1.76 -6.07 4.52
C LEU A 88 0.50 -5.40 5.10
N CYS A 89 0.06 -5.74 6.32
CA CYS A 89 -1.09 -5.10 6.96
C CYS A 89 -0.90 -3.58 7.04
N GLU A 90 -2.01 -2.84 7.00
CA GLU A 90 -2.03 -1.39 7.22
C GLU A 90 -1.65 -1.05 8.67
N LEU A 91 -1.41 0.22 8.95
CA LEU A 91 -1.24 0.75 10.29
C LEU A 91 -2.34 0.24 11.21
N HIS A 92 -1.96 -0.37 12.35
CA HIS A 92 -2.93 -0.61 13.41
C HIS A 92 -3.27 0.72 14.07
N ALA A 93 -4.41 1.30 13.66
CA ALA A 93 -4.77 2.65 14.07
C ALA A 93 -5.46 2.70 15.47
N GLY A 94 -5.49 1.59 16.19
CA GLY A 94 -5.98 1.52 17.57
C GLY A 94 -7.32 2.19 17.77
N ILE A 95 -7.40 3.10 18.74
CA ILE A 95 -8.64 3.83 19.06
C ILE A 95 -9.21 4.68 17.93
N PHE A 96 -8.43 4.98 16.88
CA PHE A 96 -8.91 5.77 15.75
C PHE A 96 -9.72 4.95 14.75
N GLN A 97 -9.60 3.60 14.76
CA GLN A 97 -10.30 2.74 13.79
C GLN A 97 -11.81 2.91 13.85
N GLY A 98 -12.46 2.93 12.69
CA GLY A 98 -13.91 3.09 12.52
C GLY A 98 -14.42 4.53 12.63
N HIS A 99 -13.65 5.46 13.21
CA HIS A 99 -14.06 6.87 13.33
C HIS A 99 -13.90 7.61 12.00
N LEU A 100 -14.73 8.64 11.78
CA LEU A 100 -14.53 9.57 10.68
C LEU A 100 -13.24 10.37 10.88
N TRP A 101 -12.47 10.60 9.82
CA TRP A 101 -11.29 11.45 9.88
C TRP A 101 -11.62 12.86 10.42
N ALA A 102 -12.82 13.38 10.10
CA ALA A 102 -13.27 14.69 10.53
C ALA A 102 -13.54 14.79 12.04
N ASP A 103 -13.90 13.67 12.67
CA ASP A 103 -14.31 13.64 14.08
C ASP A 103 -13.16 13.36 15.04
N LEU A 104 -12.00 12.93 14.53
CA LEU A 104 -10.88 12.49 15.37
C LEU A 104 -10.39 13.57 16.34
N GLU A 105 -10.29 14.83 15.90
CA GLU A 105 -9.83 15.93 16.75
C GLU A 105 -10.78 16.20 17.91
N THR A 106 -12.08 15.99 17.69
CA THR A 106 -13.09 16.17 18.74
C THR A 106 -13.15 14.99 19.67
N ALA A 107 -13.01 13.77 19.12
CA ALA A 107 -13.12 12.55 19.91
C ALA A 107 -11.84 12.22 20.71
N PHE A 108 -10.66 12.56 20.18
CA PHE A 108 -9.35 12.20 20.72
C PHE A 108 -8.34 13.35 20.57
N PRO A 109 -8.60 14.54 21.18
CA PRO A 109 -7.81 15.75 20.94
C PRO A 109 -6.31 15.57 21.28
N ASP A 110 -5.99 14.95 22.41
CA ASP A 110 -4.63 14.77 22.89
C ASP A 110 -3.87 13.75 22.02
N GLU A 111 -4.49 12.63 21.71
CA GLU A 111 -3.89 11.56 20.89
C GLU A 111 -3.69 12.03 19.45
N VAL A 112 -4.61 12.80 18.90
CA VAL A 112 -4.46 13.41 17.57
C VAL A 112 -3.34 14.45 17.57
N ALA A 113 -3.22 15.28 18.60
CA ALA A 113 -2.12 16.23 18.75
C ALA A 113 -0.77 15.50 18.81
N GLN A 114 -0.66 14.42 19.58
CA GLN A 114 0.55 13.58 19.64
C GLN A 114 0.84 12.93 18.27
N TRP A 115 -0.16 12.35 17.63
CA TRP A 115 0.03 11.77 16.30
C TRP A 115 0.51 12.81 15.27
N ARG A 116 -0.02 14.03 15.30
CA ARG A 116 0.36 15.12 14.40
C ARG A 116 1.71 15.76 14.74
N SER A 117 2.25 15.59 15.95
CA SER A 117 3.56 16.13 16.32
C SER A 117 4.69 15.66 15.40
N GLY A 118 4.48 14.51 14.75
CA GLY A 118 5.49 13.87 13.90
C GLY A 118 6.42 12.93 14.66
N ASP A 119 6.20 12.71 15.95
CA ASP A 119 6.95 11.71 16.70
C ASP A 119 6.72 10.31 16.09
N MET A 120 7.80 9.75 15.56
CA MET A 120 7.79 8.44 14.92
C MET A 120 7.52 7.29 15.90
N HIS A 121 7.80 7.51 17.19
CA HIS A 121 7.69 6.49 18.25
C HIS A 121 6.39 6.58 19.03
N TYR A 122 5.59 7.62 18.85
CA TYR A 122 4.26 7.67 19.46
C TYR A 122 3.41 6.49 19.04
N VAL A 123 2.96 5.69 20.00
CA VAL A 123 2.08 4.54 19.78
C VAL A 123 0.63 5.00 19.96
N ILE A 124 -0.20 4.83 18.95
CA ILE A 124 -1.64 5.06 19.08
C ILE A 124 -2.18 4.07 20.12
N PRO A 125 -2.96 4.50 21.13
CA PRO A 125 -3.53 3.60 22.11
C PRO A 125 -4.26 2.41 21.47
N GLY A 126 -3.87 1.19 21.84
CA GLY A 126 -4.38 -0.03 21.22
C GLY A 126 -3.90 -0.30 19.80
N GLY A 127 -2.91 0.44 19.30
CA GLY A 127 -2.40 0.33 17.93
C GLY A 127 -0.87 0.25 17.87
N GLU A 128 -0.29 0.77 16.80
CA GLU A 128 1.16 0.80 16.56
C GLU A 128 1.68 2.23 16.28
N SER A 129 3.00 2.41 16.36
CA SER A 129 3.69 3.65 15.97
C SER A 129 4.06 3.65 14.48
N ARG A 130 4.39 4.85 13.95
CA ARG A 130 4.94 4.97 12.58
C ARG A 130 6.27 4.23 12.43
N ALA A 131 7.10 4.19 13.47
CA ALA A 131 8.37 3.48 13.45
C ALA A 131 8.16 1.97 13.34
N GLN A 132 7.21 1.40 14.09
CA GLN A 132 6.85 -0.01 14.00
C GLN A 132 6.29 -0.37 12.61
N LEU A 133 5.36 0.44 12.09
CA LEU A 133 4.82 0.28 10.74
C LEU A 133 5.93 0.28 9.67
N ALA A 134 6.82 1.28 9.72
CA ALA A 134 7.92 1.43 8.78
C ALA A 134 8.90 0.25 8.83
N ALA A 135 9.28 -0.18 10.02
CA ALA A 135 10.19 -1.31 10.22
C ALA A 135 9.58 -2.62 9.70
N ARG A 136 8.30 -2.88 10.01
CA ARG A 136 7.56 -4.07 9.56
C ARG A 136 7.43 -4.09 8.03
N GLY A 137 6.97 -2.98 7.45
CA GLY A 137 6.79 -2.87 6.01
C GLY A 137 8.10 -3.01 5.24
N ARG A 138 9.18 -2.36 5.70
CA ARG A 138 10.52 -2.48 5.14
C ARG A 138 11.01 -3.94 5.17
N ALA A 139 11.02 -4.57 6.33
CA ALA A 139 11.48 -5.95 6.49
C ALA A 139 10.70 -6.91 5.59
N THR A 140 9.39 -6.66 5.40
CA THR A 140 8.54 -7.45 4.50
C THR A 140 8.94 -7.28 3.04
N LEU A 141 9.11 -6.05 2.55
CA LEU A 141 9.51 -5.82 1.15
C LEU A 141 10.92 -6.37 0.86
N GLU A 142 11.87 -6.26 1.80
CA GLU A 142 13.22 -6.85 1.72
C GLU A 142 13.16 -8.38 1.70
N LYS A 143 12.33 -9.01 2.55
CA LYS A 143 12.08 -10.45 2.53
C LYS A 143 11.54 -10.92 1.18
N LEU A 144 10.56 -10.24 0.64
CA LEU A 144 9.98 -10.55 -0.66
C LEU A 144 10.98 -10.33 -1.81
N ALA A 145 11.88 -9.36 -1.68
CA ALA A 145 12.96 -9.13 -2.65
C ALA A 145 13.96 -10.29 -2.75
N GLY A 146 14.05 -11.14 -1.74
CA GLY A 146 14.87 -12.35 -1.74
C GLY A 146 14.24 -13.57 -2.46
N ARG A 147 13.04 -13.41 -3.05
CA ARG A 147 12.37 -14.49 -3.79
C ARG A 147 13.01 -14.71 -5.16
N ASP A 148 13.00 -15.95 -5.62
CA ASP A 148 13.53 -16.34 -6.93
C ASP A 148 12.49 -16.07 -8.04
N THR A 149 12.31 -14.78 -8.35
CA THR A 149 11.42 -14.31 -9.44
C THR A 149 11.98 -13.02 -10.06
N SER A 150 11.73 -12.79 -11.34
CA SER A 150 12.14 -11.55 -12.02
C SER A 150 11.21 -10.37 -11.70
N GLY A 151 9.94 -10.64 -11.39
CA GLY A 151 8.95 -9.65 -11.03
C GLY A 151 7.82 -10.19 -10.17
N MET A 152 7.27 -9.33 -9.30
CA MET A 152 6.10 -9.66 -8.49
C MET A 152 5.17 -8.45 -8.36
N ILE A 153 3.90 -8.72 -8.07
CA ILE A 153 2.92 -7.70 -7.67
C ILE A 153 2.65 -7.87 -6.17
N VAL A 154 2.71 -6.77 -5.43
CA VAL A 154 2.47 -6.72 -3.98
C VAL A 154 1.31 -5.78 -3.70
N VAL A 155 0.17 -6.32 -3.32
CA VAL A 155 -1.04 -5.54 -3.00
C VAL A 155 -1.13 -5.29 -1.50
N ALA A 156 -1.07 -4.02 -1.12
CA ALA A 156 -1.08 -3.60 0.27
C ALA A 156 -1.83 -2.27 0.46
N HIS A 157 -1.37 -1.44 1.39
CA HIS A 157 -2.07 -0.24 1.83
C HIS A 157 -1.18 0.99 1.77
N GLY A 158 -1.81 2.17 1.71
CA GLY A 158 -1.09 3.40 1.54
C GLY A 158 -0.13 3.73 2.69
N GLY A 159 -0.50 3.43 3.94
CA GLY A 159 0.35 3.72 5.09
C GLY A 159 1.59 2.82 5.13
N VAL A 160 1.43 1.50 5.06
CA VAL A 160 2.57 0.56 5.13
C VAL A 160 3.53 0.74 3.96
N LEU A 161 3.03 0.92 2.73
CA LEU A 161 3.89 1.09 1.55
C LEU A 161 4.71 2.38 1.64
N THR A 162 4.08 3.52 1.97
CA THR A 162 4.81 4.80 2.05
C THR A 162 5.74 4.87 3.25
N ALA A 163 5.38 4.26 4.38
CA ALA A 163 6.27 4.18 5.54
C ALA A 163 7.51 3.31 5.25
N ALA A 164 7.33 2.17 4.58
CA ALA A 164 8.43 1.31 4.15
C ALA A 164 9.37 2.02 3.17
N LEU A 165 8.82 2.64 2.12
CA LEU A 165 9.59 3.39 1.13
C LEU A 165 10.36 4.55 1.78
N GLY A 166 9.73 5.33 2.64
CA GLY A 166 10.39 6.41 3.36
C GLY A 166 11.51 5.93 4.28
N SER A 167 11.36 4.73 4.86
CA SER A 167 12.40 4.09 5.69
C SER A 167 13.60 3.59 4.89
N MET A 168 13.37 3.12 3.66
CA MET A 168 14.42 2.57 2.80
C MET A 168 15.19 3.64 2.02
N LEU A 169 14.48 4.65 1.52
CA LEU A 169 14.98 5.61 0.53
C LEU A 169 15.24 6.99 1.13
N GLY A 170 14.79 7.23 2.36
CA GLY A 170 14.72 8.56 2.94
C GLY A 170 13.49 9.35 2.46
N ARG A 171 12.93 10.16 3.35
CA ARG A 171 11.75 11.01 3.04
C ARG A 171 12.04 12.10 2.01
N GLU A 172 13.32 12.50 1.90
CA GLU A 172 13.81 13.50 0.95
C GLU A 172 13.96 12.96 -0.48
N HIS A 173 13.68 11.67 -0.72
CA HIS A 173 13.73 11.12 -2.06
C HIS A 173 12.80 11.90 -2.99
N PRO A 174 13.24 12.40 -4.17
CA PRO A 174 12.51 13.37 -4.99
C PRO A 174 11.07 12.93 -5.33
N LEU A 175 10.85 11.65 -5.65
CA LEU A 175 9.51 11.14 -5.97
C LEU A 175 8.59 11.06 -4.73
N LEU A 176 9.13 10.87 -3.53
CA LEU A 176 8.35 10.85 -2.29
C LEU A 176 8.05 12.27 -1.81
N ALA A 177 9.05 13.16 -1.87
CA ALA A 177 8.90 14.56 -1.46
C ALA A 177 7.97 15.36 -2.38
N ALA A 178 7.86 15.01 -3.66
CA ALA A 178 6.95 15.64 -4.61
C ALA A 178 5.49 15.21 -4.45
N ALA A 179 5.22 14.14 -3.71
CA ALA A 179 3.87 13.63 -3.52
C ALA A 179 3.09 14.45 -2.50
N ALA A 180 1.78 14.63 -2.74
CA ALA A 180 0.90 15.27 -1.77
C ALA A 180 0.89 14.48 -0.45
N GLU A 181 1.04 15.18 0.68
CA GLU A 181 0.94 14.58 1.99
C GLU A 181 -0.51 14.29 2.38
N ARG A 182 -0.73 13.19 3.09
CA ARG A 182 -2.01 12.94 3.74
C ARG A 182 -2.19 13.87 4.93
N PRO A 183 -3.36 14.49 5.10
CA PRO A 183 -3.57 15.52 6.14
C PRO A 183 -3.20 15.08 7.56
N PHE A 184 -3.43 13.81 7.91
CA PHE A 184 -3.22 13.28 9.26
C PHE A 184 -1.91 12.51 9.46
N THR A 185 -1.24 12.06 8.42
CA THR A 185 -0.14 11.11 8.57
C THR A 185 1.22 11.67 8.18
N LYS A 186 1.25 12.80 7.47
CA LYS A 186 2.47 13.37 6.85
C LYS A 186 3.24 12.34 6.00
N LEU A 187 2.54 11.31 5.52
CA LEU A 187 3.07 10.33 4.58
C LEU A 187 2.60 10.69 3.17
N PRO A 188 3.41 10.41 2.14
CA PRO A 188 2.98 10.57 0.76
C PRO A 188 1.63 9.88 0.50
N ALA A 189 0.74 10.53 -0.21
CA ALA A 189 -0.53 9.92 -0.59
C ALA A 189 -0.33 8.95 -1.76
N LEU A 190 -0.84 7.74 -1.63
CA LEU A 190 -1.03 6.81 -2.74
C LEU A 190 -2.51 6.80 -3.12
N ALA A 191 -2.84 6.90 -4.39
CA ALA A 191 -4.19 6.72 -4.89
C ALA A 191 -4.61 5.24 -4.81
N ASN A 192 -5.92 4.96 -4.70
CA ASN A 192 -6.40 3.58 -4.77
C ASN A 192 -6.05 2.96 -6.13
N CYS A 193 -5.61 1.72 -6.13
CA CYS A 193 -5.08 1.02 -7.30
C CYS A 193 -3.91 1.73 -8.01
N SER A 194 -3.20 2.65 -7.34
CA SER A 194 -1.96 3.17 -7.90
C SER A 194 -0.85 2.13 -7.86
N VAL A 195 0.08 2.26 -8.82
CA VAL A 195 1.25 1.40 -8.95
C VAL A 195 2.52 2.19 -8.63
N THR A 196 3.36 1.62 -7.80
CA THR A 196 4.71 2.12 -7.49
C THR A 196 5.72 1.05 -7.85
N GLN A 197 6.76 1.37 -8.61
CA GLN A 197 7.78 0.40 -9.04
C GLN A 197 9.04 0.54 -8.21
N LEU A 198 9.46 -0.58 -7.61
CA LEU A 198 10.68 -0.69 -6.82
C LEU A 198 11.59 -1.76 -7.42
N GLU A 199 12.82 -1.39 -7.74
CA GLU A 199 13.82 -2.30 -8.32
C GLU A 199 14.84 -2.75 -7.27
N TRP A 200 15.27 -4.00 -7.36
CA TRP A 200 16.28 -4.66 -6.54
C TRP A 200 17.40 -5.29 -7.37
N PRO A 201 18.62 -5.53 -6.82
CA PRO A 201 19.05 -5.29 -5.44
C PRO A 201 19.39 -3.82 -5.18
N GLY A 202 19.34 -3.42 -3.88
CA GLY A 202 19.53 -2.03 -3.49
C GLY A 202 18.30 -1.20 -3.93
N PRO A 203 17.34 -0.94 -3.05
CA PRO A 203 16.01 -0.45 -3.45
C PRO A 203 16.12 0.86 -4.23
N ARG A 204 15.68 0.84 -5.49
CA ARG A 204 15.61 2.00 -6.38
C ARG A 204 14.16 2.24 -6.79
N LEU A 205 13.62 3.39 -6.43
CA LEU A 205 12.29 3.80 -6.83
C LEU A 205 12.30 4.22 -8.31
N VAL A 206 11.59 3.49 -9.16
CA VAL A 206 11.53 3.72 -10.61
C VAL A 206 10.37 4.65 -10.96
N SER A 207 9.20 4.41 -10.36
CA SER A 207 8.03 5.27 -10.47
C SER A 207 7.24 5.27 -9.16
N PHE A 208 6.42 6.29 -8.94
CA PHE A 208 5.65 6.43 -7.71
C PHE A 208 4.22 6.87 -8.01
N ASN A 209 3.24 6.14 -7.46
CA ASN A 209 1.83 6.52 -7.45
C ASN A 209 1.20 6.68 -8.86
N GLU A 210 1.60 5.83 -9.81
CA GLU A 210 1.07 5.86 -11.17
C GLU A 210 -0.37 5.38 -11.23
N THR A 211 -1.25 6.13 -11.91
CA THR A 211 -2.68 5.82 -12.07
C THR A 211 -3.16 5.81 -13.51
N GLY A 212 -2.27 6.02 -14.48
CA GLY A 212 -2.61 6.14 -15.90
C GLY A 212 -3.34 4.93 -16.51
N HIS A 213 -3.38 3.81 -15.82
CA HIS A 213 -4.10 2.60 -16.22
C HIS A 213 -5.57 2.57 -15.78
N LEU A 214 -6.00 3.54 -14.98
CA LEU A 214 -7.37 3.62 -14.45
C LEU A 214 -8.33 4.46 -15.35
N GLY A 215 -7.84 4.99 -16.48
CA GLY A 215 -8.65 5.73 -17.45
C GLY A 215 -8.57 7.23 -17.26
#